data_a4a21f13ce597ad05009dbcf60348017
#
_entry.id   a4a21f13ce597ad05009dbcf60348017
#
_cell.length_a   1.000
_cell.length_b   1.000
_cell.length_c   1.000
_cell.angle_alpha   90.00
_cell.angle_beta   90.00
_cell.angle_gamma   90.00
#
_symmetry.space_group_name_H-M   'P 1'
#
loop_
_entity.id
_entity.type
_entity.pdbx_description
1 polymer ?
#
loop_
_entity_poly.entity_id
_entity_poly.type
_entity_poly.pdbx_seq_one_letter_code
_entity_poly.pdbx_strand_id
1 'polypeptide(L)' 'MKINLWYSKGIGQWRWTLCEEFRNGVTKVEQYAGQREELRDAMNDVANTVEYMLDDK' A
#
# COMPACT_ATOMS: atom_id res chain seq x y z
N MET A 1 -3.30 7.44 -7.13
CA MET A 1 -2.75 6.38 -6.25
C MET A 1 -1.63 6.95 -5.39
N LYS A 2 -1.66 6.66 -4.13
CA LYS A 2 -0.68 7.18 -3.20
C LYS A 2 -0.08 6.03 -2.40
N ILE A 3 1.24 5.95 -2.41
CA ILE A 3 1.97 4.85 -1.76
C ILE A 3 2.92 5.44 -0.73
N ASN A 4 2.90 4.90 0.47
CA ASN A 4 3.85 5.26 1.53
C ASN A 4 4.55 4.00 1.99
N LEU A 5 5.84 4.13 2.26
CA LEU A 5 6.65 3.01 2.74
C LEU A 5 7.69 3.58 3.71
N TRP A 6 7.74 3.04 4.91
CA TRP A 6 8.68 3.55 5.91
C TRP A 6 9.02 2.45 6.91
N TYR A 7 10.15 2.65 7.61
CA TYR A 7 10.58 1.73 8.66
C TYR A 7 10.02 2.21 9.99
N SER A 8 9.33 1.33 10.70
CA SER A 8 8.76 1.64 12.00
C SER A 8 9.70 1.11 13.09
N LYS A 9 10.35 2.02 13.79
CA LYS A 9 11.28 1.64 14.85
C LYS A 9 10.56 1.00 16.03
N GLY A 10 9.32 1.41 16.25
CA GLY A 10 8.57 0.91 17.39
C GLY A 10 8.29 -0.57 17.31
N ILE A 11 8.09 -1.10 16.12
CA ILE A 11 7.81 -2.52 15.94
C ILE A 11 8.93 -3.24 15.20
N GLY A 12 9.96 -2.52 14.74
CA GLY A 12 11.08 -3.13 14.05
C GLY A 12 10.72 -3.73 12.70
N GLN A 13 9.80 -3.10 12.00
CA GLN A 13 9.33 -3.63 10.72
C GLN A 13 9.10 -2.49 9.73
N TRP A 14 9.15 -2.87 8.45
CA TRP A 14 8.79 -1.96 7.38
C TRP A 14 7.27 -1.96 7.23
N ARG A 15 6.71 -0.77 7.19
CA ARG A 15 5.26 -0.61 7.04
C ARG A 15 4.97 0.12 5.73
N TRP A 16 3.82 -0.19 5.17
CA TRP A 16 3.41 0.46 3.94
C TRP A 16 1.91 0.69 3.95
N THR A 17 1.50 1.73 3.25
CA THR A 17 0.09 1.99 2.99
C THR A 17 -0.06 2.36 1.53
N LEU A 18 -1.23 2.04 0.99
CA LEU A 18 -1.56 2.35 -0.38
C LEU A 18 -3.01 2.81 -0.42
N CYS A 19 -3.23 3.99 -0.97
CA CYS A 19 -4.55 4.57 -1.06
C CYS A 19 -4.91 4.82 -2.51
N GLU A 20 -6.13 4.50 -2.87
CA GLU A 20 -6.68 4.81 -4.17
C GLU A 20 -7.75 5.86 -3.97
N GLU A 21 -7.58 7.01 -4.61
CA GLU A 21 -8.54 8.09 -4.52
C GLU A 21 -9.30 8.20 -5.83
N PHE A 22 -10.61 8.29 -5.73
CA PHE A 22 -11.46 8.42 -6.90
C PHE A 22 -11.84 9.89 -7.10
N ARG A 23 -11.97 10.28 -8.34
CA ARG A 23 -12.36 11.64 -8.71
C ARG A 23 -13.84 11.71 -9.00
N ASN A 24 -14.28 12.85 -9.50
CA ASN A 24 -15.64 13.07 -9.98
C ASN A 24 -16.67 13.06 -8.86
N GLY A 25 -16.27 13.57 -7.70
CA GLY A 25 -17.20 13.67 -6.59
C GLY A 25 -17.46 12.38 -5.86
N VAL A 26 -16.88 11.30 -6.32
CA VAL A 26 -16.98 10.04 -5.59
C VAL A 26 -16.03 10.10 -4.39
N THR A 27 -16.55 9.81 -3.23
CA THR A 27 -15.77 9.91 -2.00
C THR A 27 -15.26 8.57 -1.53
N LYS A 28 -15.42 7.54 -2.31
CA LYS A 28 -14.95 6.22 -1.93
C LYS A 28 -13.44 6.18 -2.01
N VAL A 29 -12.81 5.76 -0.93
CA VAL A 29 -11.38 5.59 -0.85
C VAL A 29 -11.09 4.15 -0.48
N GLU A 30 -10.24 3.49 -1.28
CA GLU A 30 -9.77 2.16 -0.95
C GLU A 30 -8.38 2.28 -0.36
N GLN A 31 -8.18 1.63 0.77
CA GLN A 31 -6.92 1.73 1.48
C GLN A 31 -6.43 0.35 1.86
N TYR A 32 -5.16 0.12 1.59
CA TYR A 32 -4.49 -1.13 1.92
C TYR A 32 -3.28 -0.82 2.78
N ALA A 33 -2.91 -1.76 3.62
CA ALA A 33 -1.77 -1.58 4.50
C ALA A 33 -1.16 -2.93 4.83
N GLY A 34 0.13 -2.91 5.17
CA GLY A 34 0.80 -4.13 5.56
C GLY A 34 2.10 -3.81 6.27
N GLN A 35 2.76 -4.86 6.74
CA GLN A 35 4.05 -4.72 7.41
C GLN A 35 4.84 -5.99 7.25
N ARG A 36 6.17 -5.83 7.10
CA ARG A 36 7.11 -6.94 6.95
C ARG A 36 8.42 -6.58 7.62
N GLU A 37 9.13 -7.61 8.05
CA GLU A 37 10.45 -7.40 8.67
C GLU A 37 11.49 -6.96 7.65
N GLU A 38 11.35 -7.40 6.41
CA GLU A 38 12.31 -7.13 5.35
C GLU A 38 11.74 -6.09 4.39
N LEU A 39 12.58 -5.14 4.00
CA LEU A 39 12.17 -4.14 3.04
C LEU A 39 11.72 -4.78 1.73
N ARG A 40 12.45 -5.79 1.28
CA ARG A 40 12.13 -6.46 0.02
C ARG A 40 10.72 -7.04 0.05
N ASP A 41 10.36 -7.66 1.18
CA ASP A 41 9.03 -8.27 1.30
C ASP A 41 7.96 -7.20 1.31
N ALA A 42 8.21 -6.07 1.99
CA ALA A 42 7.25 -4.98 1.99
C ALA A 42 7.06 -4.42 0.58
N MET A 43 8.14 -4.26 -0.16
CA MET A 43 8.05 -3.77 -1.53
C MET A 43 7.29 -4.74 -2.42
N ASN A 44 7.49 -6.04 -2.21
CA ASN A 44 6.74 -7.05 -2.95
C ASN A 44 5.25 -6.96 -2.64
N ASP A 45 4.90 -6.72 -1.38
CA ASP A 45 3.50 -6.56 -1.02
C ASP A 45 2.88 -5.38 -1.73
N VAL A 46 3.61 -4.26 -1.76
CA VAL A 46 3.11 -3.07 -2.46
C VAL A 46 2.92 -3.37 -3.95
N ALA A 47 3.92 -4.00 -4.56
CA ALA A 47 3.84 -4.30 -5.98
C ALA A 47 2.65 -5.22 -6.29
N ASN A 48 2.46 -6.25 -5.47
CA ASN A 48 1.36 -7.18 -5.68
C ASN A 48 0.02 -6.48 -5.50
N THR A 49 -0.07 -5.59 -4.53
CA THR A 49 -1.31 -4.86 -4.29
C THR A 49 -1.61 -3.93 -5.45
N VAL A 50 -0.60 -3.23 -5.94
CA VAL A 50 -0.78 -2.34 -7.09
C VAL A 50 -1.26 -3.14 -8.30
N GLU A 51 -0.65 -4.28 -8.54
CA GLU A 51 -1.05 -5.12 -9.67
C GLU A 51 -2.48 -5.58 -9.53
N TYR A 52 -2.85 -5.97 -8.32
CA TYR A 52 -4.23 -6.39 -8.07
C TYR A 52 -5.22 -5.27 -8.40
N MET A 53 -4.89 -4.05 -7.98
CA MET A 53 -5.78 -2.91 -8.20
C MET A 53 -5.86 -2.54 -9.67
N LEU A 54 -4.72 -2.58 -10.37
CA LEU A 54 -4.67 -2.20 -11.77
C LEU A 54 -5.24 -3.29 -12.68
N ASP A 55 -5.25 -4.51 -12.22
CA ASP A 55 -5.75 -5.66 -12.98
C ASP A 55 -7.24 -5.86 -12.81
N ASP A 56 -7.90 -4.91 -12.21
CA ASP A 56 -9.34 -5.00 -11.96
C ASP A 56 -10.09 -4.80 -13.26
N LYS A 57 -10.85 -5.77 -13.64
CA LYS A 57 -11.66 -5.73 -14.85
C LYS A 57 -13.12 -5.80 -14.54
#